data_53dccc86fee3fab72e940b0e31e0d661
#
_entry.id   53dccc86fee3fab72e940b0e31e0d661
#
_cell.length_a   1.000
_cell.length_b   1.000
_cell.length_c   1.000
_cell.angle_alpha   90.00
_cell.angle_beta   90.00
_cell.angle_gamma   90.00
#
_symmetry.space_group_name_H-M   'P 1'
#
loop_
_entity.id
_entity.type
_entity.pdbx_description
1 polymer ?
#
loop_
_entity_poly.entity_id
_entity_poly.type
_entity_poly.pdbx_seq_one_letter_code
_entity_poly.pdbx_strand_id
1 'polypeptide(L)'
;MKNKVLFCALTAMAALTMQSCMIRIGNFGAHEGVLVGSGNITEINVDGLTDFDEISVSLPMDVEYAYGEPSVVIRCDDNAAKYISAKCEGKELKLEMAPEKATLTRCHFTARVSSTSLKSVSLAGSGEFSAAGLDEKTFFASVAGSGDIELDGINAESVKLSIAGSGEMDAKAIRADSVKLSIAGSGDVRLDRIEARSLSGSIAGSGDITVNGRADKASFDIAGSGEVHCDGLDCPKLEVRK
;
A
#
# COMPACT_ATOMS: atom_id res chain seq x y z
N MET A 1 -9.75 -49.82 14.59
CA MET A 1 -10.52 -48.85 13.79
C MET A 1 -9.70 -47.57 13.73
N LYS A 2 -9.12 -47.25 12.55
CA LYS A 2 -8.12 -46.19 12.34
C LYS A 2 -8.83 -44.98 11.76
N ASN A 3 -8.94 -43.88 12.51
CA ASN A 3 -9.42 -42.60 11.96
C ASN A 3 -8.23 -41.82 11.37
N LYS A 4 -8.19 -41.75 10.06
CA LYS A 4 -7.31 -40.83 9.32
C LYS A 4 -7.93 -39.47 9.30
N VAL A 5 -7.32 -38.49 9.96
CA VAL A 5 -7.63 -37.08 9.80
C VAL A 5 -6.94 -36.59 8.56
N LEU A 6 -7.74 -36.28 7.54
CA LEU A 6 -7.30 -35.73 6.26
C LEU A 6 -7.12 -34.21 6.41
N PHE A 7 -5.87 -33.75 6.41
CA PHE A 7 -5.54 -32.32 6.34
C PHE A 7 -5.80 -31.83 4.92
N CYS A 8 -6.90 -31.11 4.72
CA CYS A 8 -7.17 -30.40 3.47
C CYS A 8 -6.49 -29.02 3.54
N ALA A 9 -5.31 -28.92 2.92
CA ALA A 9 -4.69 -27.63 2.65
C ALA A 9 -5.47 -26.94 1.53
N LEU A 10 -6.28 -25.94 1.89
CA LEU A 10 -7.00 -25.12 0.92
C LEU A 10 -6.05 -24.04 0.38
N THR A 11 -5.36 -24.35 -0.72
CA THR A 11 -4.69 -23.35 -1.55
C THR A 11 -5.78 -22.60 -2.33
N ALA A 12 -6.16 -21.44 -1.84
CA ALA A 12 -6.99 -20.50 -2.60
C ALA A 12 -6.13 -19.90 -3.72
N MET A 13 -6.14 -20.54 -4.87
CA MET A 13 -5.60 -20.01 -6.12
C MET A 13 -6.64 -19.05 -6.68
N ALA A 14 -6.50 -17.75 -6.40
CA ALA A 14 -7.29 -16.72 -7.05
C ALA A 14 -6.86 -16.65 -8.52
N ALA A 15 -7.62 -17.32 -9.38
CA ALA A 15 -7.52 -17.14 -10.82
C ALA A 15 -8.07 -15.76 -11.17
N LEU A 16 -7.18 -14.76 -11.30
CA LEU A 16 -7.51 -13.48 -11.91
C LEU A 16 -7.73 -13.73 -13.40
N THR A 17 -8.99 -13.87 -13.81
CA THR A 17 -9.36 -13.82 -15.22
C THR A 17 -9.13 -12.39 -15.70
N MET A 18 -8.11 -12.21 -16.54
CA MET A 18 -7.95 -11.00 -17.35
C MET A 18 -9.13 -10.87 -18.28
N GLN A 19 -10.16 -10.14 -17.85
CA GLN A 19 -11.17 -9.64 -18.78
C GLN A 19 -10.60 -8.43 -19.49
N SER A 20 -10.14 -8.66 -20.72
CA SER A 20 -9.82 -7.61 -21.67
C SER A 20 -10.93 -6.57 -21.70
N CYS A 21 -10.54 -5.30 -21.58
CA CYS A 21 -11.41 -4.14 -21.68
C CYS A 21 -12.09 -4.13 -23.06
N MET A 22 -13.25 -4.77 -23.17
CA MET A 22 -14.10 -4.66 -24.36
C MET A 22 -14.90 -3.39 -24.19
N ILE A 23 -14.53 -2.36 -24.93
CA ILE A 23 -15.32 -1.12 -25.06
C ILE A 23 -16.69 -1.51 -25.63
N ARG A 24 -17.67 -1.67 -24.78
CA ARG A 24 -19.07 -1.70 -25.19
C ARG A 24 -19.52 -0.26 -25.41
N ILE A 25 -19.54 0.18 -26.66
CA ILE A 25 -20.36 1.32 -27.09
C ILE A 25 -21.81 0.83 -27.05
N GLY A 26 -22.51 1.12 -25.98
CA GLY A 26 -23.89 0.75 -25.81
C GLY A 26 -24.62 1.65 -24.82
N ASN A 27 -25.47 2.52 -25.36
CA ASN A 27 -26.50 3.35 -24.73
C ASN A 27 -26.12 4.15 -23.47
N PHE A 28 -25.86 5.43 -23.72
CA PHE A 28 -25.86 6.49 -22.72
C PHE A 28 -27.26 6.67 -22.10
N GLY A 29 -27.48 6.00 -20.98
CA GLY A 29 -28.63 6.21 -20.12
C GLY A 29 -28.13 6.61 -18.73
N ALA A 30 -28.45 7.83 -18.28
CA ALA A 30 -28.09 8.54 -17.08
C ALA A 30 -26.63 9.06 -17.08
N HIS A 31 -26.49 10.37 -17.26
CA HIS A 31 -25.24 11.10 -17.10
C HIS A 31 -24.74 10.96 -15.65
N GLU A 32 -23.77 10.12 -15.41
CA GLU A 32 -22.86 10.29 -14.30
C GLU A 32 -22.11 11.61 -14.59
N GLY A 33 -22.41 12.65 -13.84
CA GLY A 33 -21.82 13.97 -14.10
C GLY A 33 -20.33 13.94 -13.86
N VAL A 34 -19.54 14.44 -14.80
CA VAL A 34 -18.12 14.71 -14.55
C VAL A 34 -18.05 15.94 -13.64
N LEU A 35 -17.52 15.75 -12.43
CA LEU A 35 -17.22 16.85 -11.51
C LEU A 35 -15.79 17.30 -11.71
N VAL A 36 -15.61 18.56 -12.03
CA VAL A 36 -14.30 19.21 -12.05
C VAL A 36 -14.09 19.92 -10.71
N GLY A 37 -12.93 19.74 -10.09
CA GLY A 37 -12.58 20.42 -8.85
C GLY A 37 -12.75 21.94 -8.99
N SER A 38 -13.32 22.58 -7.96
CA SER A 38 -13.60 24.02 -7.97
C SER A 38 -12.34 24.88 -7.83
N GLY A 39 -11.26 24.31 -7.31
CA GLY A 39 -10.06 25.02 -6.89
C GLY A 39 -10.18 25.71 -5.52
N ASN A 40 -11.37 25.71 -4.91
CA ASN A 40 -11.57 26.22 -3.54
C ASN A 40 -11.39 25.08 -2.55
N ILE A 41 -10.31 25.10 -1.78
CA ILE A 41 -10.02 24.04 -0.82
C ILE A 41 -10.81 24.25 0.48
N THR A 42 -11.50 23.22 0.92
CA THR A 42 -12.15 23.14 2.23
C THR A 42 -11.43 22.09 3.11
N GLU A 43 -11.64 22.21 4.41
CA GLU A 43 -11.10 21.29 5.40
C GLU A 43 -12.25 20.59 6.12
N ILE A 44 -12.14 19.27 6.24
CA ILE A 44 -13.10 18.39 6.91
C ILE A 44 -12.38 17.71 8.07
N ASN A 45 -12.82 18.00 9.28
CA ASN A 45 -12.41 17.23 10.46
C ASN A 45 -13.37 16.06 10.61
N VAL A 46 -12.85 14.85 10.68
CA VAL A 46 -13.68 13.64 10.84
C VAL A 46 -13.89 13.39 12.32
N ASP A 47 -15.15 13.54 12.78
CA ASP A 47 -15.53 13.34 14.17
C ASP A 47 -15.89 11.89 14.47
N GLY A 48 -15.84 11.51 15.76
CA GLY A 48 -16.30 10.20 16.24
C GLY A 48 -15.40 9.03 15.88
N LEU A 49 -14.12 9.30 15.57
CA LEU A 49 -13.13 8.27 15.31
C LEU A 49 -12.88 7.43 16.56
N THR A 50 -12.84 6.13 16.38
CA THR A 50 -12.25 5.19 17.35
C THR A 50 -10.78 4.99 17.01
N ASP A 51 -9.98 4.54 17.98
CA ASP A 51 -8.57 4.21 17.74
C ASP A 51 -8.46 3.10 16.68
N PHE A 52 -7.58 3.32 15.71
CA PHE A 52 -7.32 2.40 14.58
C PHE A 52 -5.82 2.16 14.44
N ASP A 53 -5.46 1.03 13.87
CA ASP A 53 -4.08 0.64 13.58
C ASP A 53 -3.91 0.12 12.13
N GLU A 54 -4.97 0.25 11.33
CA GLU A 54 -4.95 -0.07 9.89
C GLU A 54 -5.55 1.10 9.09
N ILE A 55 -4.96 1.42 7.95
CA ILE A 55 -5.43 2.46 7.04
C ILE A 55 -5.62 1.87 5.64
N SER A 56 -6.80 2.08 5.07
CA SER A 56 -7.13 1.70 3.69
C SER A 56 -7.54 2.95 2.91
N VAL A 57 -6.81 3.23 1.83
CA VAL A 57 -7.05 4.36 0.94
C VAL A 57 -7.42 3.83 -0.44
N SER A 58 -8.62 4.12 -0.92
CA SER A 58 -9.11 3.67 -2.23
C SER A 58 -9.57 4.81 -3.14
N LEU A 59 -8.90 5.95 -3.03
CA LEU A 59 -9.07 7.12 -3.88
C LEU A 59 -7.70 7.77 -4.14
N PRO A 60 -7.58 8.63 -5.17
CA PRO A 60 -6.34 9.33 -5.48
C PRO A 60 -6.11 10.45 -4.44
N MET A 61 -5.67 10.09 -3.26
CA MET A 61 -5.47 10.97 -2.11
C MET A 61 -4.07 10.82 -1.57
N ASP A 62 -3.42 11.94 -1.28
CA ASP A 62 -2.15 11.94 -0.59
C ASP A 62 -2.40 11.96 0.92
N VAL A 63 -1.83 10.99 1.64
CA VAL A 63 -2.02 10.78 3.06
C VAL A 63 -0.70 10.93 3.80
N GLU A 64 -0.63 11.90 4.71
CA GLU A 64 0.46 12.08 5.65
C GLU A 64 0.08 11.49 7.02
N TYR A 65 0.85 10.51 7.47
CA TYR A 65 0.61 9.84 8.76
C TYR A 65 1.65 10.24 9.82
N ALA A 66 1.16 10.42 11.05
CA ALA A 66 2.01 10.59 12.23
C ALA A 66 1.40 9.88 13.44
N TYR A 67 2.25 9.44 14.38
CA TYR A 67 1.75 8.97 15.67
C TYR A 67 1.10 10.12 16.46
N GLY A 68 -0.03 9.82 17.09
CA GLY A 68 -0.75 10.78 17.93
C GLY A 68 -2.10 10.24 18.38
N GLU A 69 -2.89 11.10 19.01
CA GLU A 69 -4.31 10.77 19.25
C GLU A 69 -5.04 10.58 17.91
N PRO A 70 -6.06 9.69 17.87
CA PRO A 70 -6.79 9.42 16.65
C PRO A 70 -7.40 10.69 16.04
N SER A 71 -6.96 11.05 14.84
CA SER A 71 -7.41 12.24 14.13
C SER A 71 -7.34 12.01 12.62
N VAL A 72 -8.31 12.55 11.91
CA VAL A 72 -8.31 12.60 10.44
C VAL A 72 -8.80 13.97 10.00
N VAL A 73 -7.94 14.67 9.25
CA VAL A 73 -8.24 15.97 8.68
C VAL A 73 -8.06 15.87 7.15
N ILE A 74 -9.15 16.01 6.41
CA ILE A 74 -9.15 15.92 4.95
C ILE A 74 -9.25 17.32 4.37
N ARG A 75 -8.41 17.62 3.39
CA ARG A 75 -8.48 18.84 2.59
C ARG A 75 -8.78 18.47 1.15
N CYS A 76 -9.81 19.07 0.61
CA CYS A 76 -10.26 18.79 -0.75
C CYS A 76 -10.98 19.98 -1.37
N ASP A 77 -11.25 19.92 -2.68
CA ASP A 77 -12.14 20.86 -3.34
C ASP A 77 -13.52 20.84 -2.68
N ASP A 78 -14.10 22.00 -2.39
CA ASP A 78 -15.37 22.15 -1.65
C ASP A 78 -16.53 21.42 -2.32
N ASN A 79 -16.57 21.43 -3.65
CA ASN A 79 -17.58 20.74 -4.44
C ASN A 79 -17.37 19.20 -4.50
N ALA A 80 -16.17 18.70 -4.15
CA ALA A 80 -15.83 17.29 -4.11
C ALA A 80 -16.04 16.66 -2.71
N ALA A 81 -16.15 17.45 -1.66
CA ALA A 81 -16.22 17.02 -0.27
C ALA A 81 -17.28 15.93 0.01
N LYS A 82 -18.46 16.04 -0.57
CA LYS A 82 -19.56 15.07 -0.41
C LYS A 82 -19.29 13.69 -1.03
N TYR A 83 -18.27 13.57 -1.89
CA TYR A 83 -17.89 12.32 -2.54
C TYR A 83 -16.80 11.55 -1.79
N ILE A 84 -16.37 12.06 -0.64
CA ILE A 84 -15.37 11.41 0.21
C ILE A 84 -16.08 10.79 1.40
N SER A 85 -15.70 9.56 1.73
CA SER A 85 -16.12 8.87 2.93
C SER A 85 -14.88 8.51 3.76
N ALA A 86 -14.87 8.90 5.02
CA ALA A 86 -13.86 8.50 6.00
C ALA A 86 -14.59 7.82 7.17
N LYS A 87 -14.29 6.55 7.41
CA LYS A 87 -14.95 5.74 8.42
C LYS A 87 -13.98 4.80 9.12
N CYS A 88 -14.14 4.63 10.43
CA CYS A 88 -13.50 3.55 11.16
C CYS A 88 -14.43 2.33 11.23
N GLU A 89 -13.99 1.20 10.73
CA GLU A 89 -14.65 -0.09 10.85
C GLU A 89 -13.75 -1.04 11.64
N GLY A 90 -14.07 -1.25 12.92
CA GLY A 90 -13.22 -1.98 13.85
C GLY A 90 -11.93 -1.22 14.12
N LYS A 91 -10.79 -1.72 13.62
CA LYS A 91 -9.47 -1.10 13.73
C LYS A 91 -8.96 -0.52 12.42
N GLU A 92 -9.77 -0.53 11.38
CA GLU A 92 -9.42 -0.04 10.06
C GLU A 92 -10.07 1.34 9.80
N LEU A 93 -9.25 2.34 9.49
CA LEU A 93 -9.69 3.60 8.90
C LEU A 93 -9.81 3.43 7.39
N LYS A 94 -11.01 3.61 6.85
CA LYS A 94 -11.27 3.58 5.41
C LYS A 94 -11.45 4.99 4.87
N LEU A 95 -10.60 5.35 3.91
CA LEU A 95 -10.71 6.57 3.11
C LEU A 95 -11.12 6.15 1.70
N GLU A 96 -12.38 6.37 1.35
CA GLU A 96 -12.98 5.81 0.14
C GLU A 96 -13.94 6.81 -0.54
N MET A 97 -14.28 6.53 -1.80
CA MET A 97 -15.36 7.27 -2.46
C MET A 97 -16.69 6.98 -1.77
N ALA A 98 -17.46 8.02 -1.51
CA ALA A 98 -18.83 7.89 -1.07
C ALA A 98 -19.66 7.15 -2.14
N PRO A 99 -20.81 6.52 -1.75
CA PRO A 99 -21.66 5.74 -2.67
C PRO A 99 -22.21 6.55 -3.85
N GLU A 100 -22.16 7.86 -3.75
CA GLU A 100 -22.60 8.77 -4.80
C GLU A 100 -21.61 8.71 -5.98
N LYS A 101 -22.11 8.28 -7.13
CA LYS A 101 -21.28 8.09 -8.32
C LYS A 101 -21.04 9.41 -9.04
N ALA A 102 -19.78 9.81 -9.12
CA ALA A 102 -19.34 10.90 -9.98
C ALA A 102 -17.93 10.55 -10.52
N THR A 103 -17.67 10.95 -11.75
CA THR A 103 -16.29 10.95 -12.27
C THR A 103 -15.62 12.24 -11.82
N LEU A 104 -14.67 12.14 -10.88
CA LEU A 104 -13.92 13.28 -10.36
C LEU A 104 -12.73 13.56 -11.28
N THR A 105 -12.58 14.83 -11.68
CA THR A 105 -11.49 15.28 -12.56
C THR A 105 -10.86 16.53 -11.99
N ARG A 106 -9.53 16.58 -11.95
CA ARG A 106 -8.75 17.70 -11.39
C ARG A 106 -9.17 18.08 -9.97
N CYS A 107 -9.57 17.11 -9.17
CA CYS A 107 -9.84 17.31 -7.76
C CYS A 107 -8.56 17.03 -6.95
N HIS A 108 -8.35 17.83 -5.91
CA HIS A 108 -7.24 17.69 -4.99
C HIS A 108 -7.75 17.01 -3.71
N PHE A 109 -7.07 15.98 -3.27
CA PHE A 109 -7.39 15.28 -2.03
C PHE A 109 -6.12 15.05 -1.23
N THR A 110 -6.06 15.61 -0.04
CA THR A 110 -5.00 15.32 0.91
C THR A 110 -5.60 15.01 2.27
N ALA A 111 -4.98 14.15 3.04
CA ALA A 111 -5.39 13.83 4.40
C ALA A 111 -4.19 13.83 5.34
N ARG A 112 -4.38 14.39 6.53
CA ARG A 112 -3.50 14.17 7.67
C ARG A 112 -4.17 13.22 8.62
N VAL A 113 -3.48 12.14 8.95
CA VAL A 113 -4.01 11.04 9.74
C VAL A 113 -3.08 10.79 10.91
N SER A 114 -3.63 10.62 12.10
CA SER A 114 -2.88 10.18 13.28
C SER A 114 -3.61 9.08 14.03
N SER A 115 -2.84 8.17 14.62
CA SER A 115 -3.31 7.14 15.55
C SER A 115 -2.18 6.72 16.49
N THR A 116 -2.52 5.97 17.54
CA THR A 116 -1.55 5.50 18.53
C THR A 116 -0.65 4.37 18.04
N SER A 117 -1.02 3.70 16.94
CA SER A 117 -0.33 2.57 16.32
C SER A 117 -0.69 2.48 14.84
N LEU A 118 0.24 2.04 14.00
CA LEU A 118 -0.04 1.74 12.58
C LEU A 118 0.62 0.42 12.18
N LYS A 119 -0.18 -0.62 12.06
CA LYS A 119 0.28 -1.96 11.68
C LYS A 119 0.10 -2.27 10.21
N SER A 120 -0.83 -1.59 9.55
CA SER A 120 -1.12 -1.85 8.14
C SER A 120 -1.52 -0.60 7.39
N VAL A 121 -1.00 -0.47 6.16
CA VAL A 121 -1.48 0.50 5.18
C VAL A 121 -1.74 -0.18 3.84
N SER A 122 -2.90 0.10 3.27
CA SER A 122 -3.30 -0.39 1.94
C SER A 122 -3.70 0.79 1.07
N LEU A 123 -2.98 0.98 -0.03
CA LEU A 123 -3.23 2.03 -1.00
C LEU A 123 -3.73 1.41 -2.32
N ALA A 124 -4.98 1.69 -2.66
CA ALA A 124 -5.59 1.25 -3.91
C ALA A 124 -5.88 2.47 -4.79
N GLY A 125 -5.14 2.62 -5.87
CA GLY A 125 -5.27 3.77 -6.79
C GLY A 125 -3.95 4.42 -7.12
N SER A 126 -3.90 5.77 -7.12
CA SER A 126 -2.75 6.57 -7.57
C SER A 126 -2.40 7.72 -6.60
N GLY A 127 -2.76 7.60 -5.33
CA GLY A 127 -2.36 8.56 -4.30
C GLY A 127 -1.01 8.21 -3.70
N GLU A 128 -0.56 9.03 -2.77
CA GLU A 128 0.67 8.82 -2.02
C GLU A 128 0.35 8.60 -0.53
N PHE A 129 1.12 7.73 0.12
CA PHE A 129 1.10 7.59 1.57
C PHE A 129 2.50 7.83 2.12
N SER A 130 2.61 8.74 3.08
CA SER A 130 3.89 9.04 3.73
C SER A 130 3.82 8.91 5.24
N ALA A 131 4.91 8.40 5.86
CA ALA A 131 5.06 8.30 7.29
C ALA A 131 6.51 8.56 7.73
N ALA A 132 6.71 9.42 8.73
CA ALA A 132 8.05 9.82 9.18
C ALA A 132 8.78 8.70 9.94
N GLY A 133 8.09 7.84 10.67
CA GLY A 133 8.70 6.73 11.40
C GLY A 133 7.66 5.82 12.01
N LEU A 134 7.93 4.52 12.00
CA LEU A 134 7.03 3.50 12.52
C LEU A 134 7.78 2.60 13.50
N ASP A 135 7.18 2.35 14.67
CA ASP A 135 7.70 1.45 15.71
C ASP A 135 6.59 0.45 16.10
N GLU A 136 6.61 -0.72 15.47
CA GLU A 136 5.56 -1.71 15.57
C GLU A 136 6.15 -3.12 15.71
N LYS A 137 5.40 -4.07 16.25
CA LYS A 137 5.83 -5.48 16.18
C LYS A 137 5.80 -6.01 14.75
N THR A 138 4.74 -5.70 14.04
CA THR A 138 4.56 -6.11 12.65
C THR A 138 4.03 -4.94 11.86
N PHE A 139 4.60 -4.72 10.67
CA PHE A 139 4.14 -3.72 9.74
C PHE A 139 3.91 -4.32 8.36
N PHE A 140 2.77 -3.98 7.79
CA PHE A 140 2.39 -4.38 6.44
C PHE A 140 2.04 -3.16 5.60
N ALA A 141 2.65 -3.02 4.41
CA ALA A 141 2.26 -2.03 3.43
C ALA A 141 1.93 -2.69 2.09
N SER A 142 0.87 -2.24 1.46
CA SER A 142 0.48 -2.73 0.14
C SER A 142 0.03 -1.61 -0.79
N VAL A 143 0.46 -1.68 -2.04
CA VAL A 143 -0.02 -0.86 -3.15
C VAL A 143 -0.72 -1.75 -4.17
N ALA A 144 -1.94 -1.38 -4.53
CA ALA A 144 -2.71 -2.00 -5.61
C ALA A 144 -3.05 -0.91 -6.64
N GLY A 145 -2.20 -0.74 -7.65
CA GLY A 145 -2.36 0.32 -8.65
C GLY A 145 -1.05 1.00 -9.02
N SER A 146 -1.05 2.33 -9.03
CA SER A 146 0.10 3.17 -9.40
C SER A 146 0.39 4.23 -8.33
N GLY A 147 -0.06 4.02 -7.13
CA GLY A 147 0.23 4.91 -6.00
C GLY A 147 1.54 4.57 -5.35
N ASP A 148 2.06 5.49 -4.51
CA ASP A 148 3.38 5.39 -3.92
C ASP A 148 3.32 5.40 -2.40
N ILE A 149 4.25 4.70 -1.75
CA ILE A 149 4.40 4.69 -0.29
C ILE A 149 5.82 5.11 0.08
N GLU A 150 5.94 6.19 0.85
CA GLU A 150 7.20 6.71 1.36
C GLU A 150 7.28 6.53 2.88
N LEU A 151 8.32 5.84 3.36
CA LEU A 151 8.55 5.55 4.77
C LEU A 151 9.95 6.01 5.19
N ASP A 152 10.06 6.99 6.08
CA ASP A 152 11.36 7.47 6.54
C ASP A 152 12.07 6.46 7.44
N GLY A 153 11.32 5.71 8.24
CA GLY A 153 11.90 4.71 9.11
C GLY A 153 10.89 3.66 9.59
N ILE A 154 11.34 2.41 9.70
CA ILE A 154 10.55 1.32 10.26
C ILE A 154 11.43 0.56 11.26
N ASN A 155 10.94 0.42 12.49
CA ASN A 155 11.48 -0.48 13.49
C ASN A 155 10.42 -1.52 13.84
N ALA A 156 10.69 -2.80 13.52
CA ALA A 156 9.69 -3.87 13.69
C ALA A 156 10.34 -5.25 13.89
N GLU A 157 9.61 -6.22 14.39
CA GLU A 157 10.04 -7.62 14.32
C GLU A 157 9.85 -8.17 12.89
N SER A 158 8.75 -7.79 12.23
CA SER A 158 8.43 -8.25 10.86
C SER A 158 7.86 -7.13 10.00
N VAL A 159 8.42 -6.96 8.81
CA VAL A 159 7.97 -6.02 7.79
C VAL A 159 7.59 -6.78 6.53
N LYS A 160 6.43 -6.45 5.96
CA LYS A 160 6.01 -6.96 4.65
C LYS A 160 5.58 -5.81 3.75
N LEU A 161 6.23 -5.70 2.59
CA LEU A 161 5.93 -4.71 1.55
C LEU A 161 5.46 -5.44 0.29
N SER A 162 4.35 -5.02 -0.29
CA SER A 162 3.74 -5.70 -1.43
C SER A 162 3.21 -4.71 -2.47
N ILE A 163 3.60 -4.87 -3.73
CA ILE A 163 3.10 -4.08 -4.85
C ILE A 163 2.36 -5.02 -5.83
N ALA A 164 1.16 -4.64 -6.20
CA ALA A 164 0.39 -5.25 -7.28
C ALA A 164 0.02 -4.14 -8.29
N GLY A 165 0.88 -3.91 -9.29
CA GLY A 165 0.70 -2.83 -10.24
C GLY A 165 2.02 -2.18 -10.67
N SER A 166 2.03 -0.85 -10.72
CA SER A 166 3.16 -0.04 -11.20
C SER A 166 3.55 1.09 -10.22
N GLY A 167 3.11 0.99 -8.98
CA GLY A 167 3.45 1.95 -7.92
C GLY A 167 4.86 1.74 -7.38
N GLU A 168 5.29 2.63 -6.50
CA GLU A 168 6.62 2.60 -5.88
C GLU A 168 6.51 2.51 -4.35
N MET A 169 7.47 1.82 -3.72
CA MET A 169 7.63 1.84 -2.27
C MET A 169 9.06 2.18 -1.91
N ASP A 170 9.24 3.32 -1.25
CA ASP A 170 10.51 3.78 -0.75
C ASP A 170 10.57 3.71 0.77
N ALA A 171 11.58 3.03 1.31
CA ALA A 171 11.87 3.06 2.73
C ALA A 171 13.32 3.49 2.98
N LYS A 172 13.52 4.63 3.66
CA LYS A 172 14.85 5.20 3.92
C LYS A 172 15.63 4.40 4.96
N ALA A 173 14.95 3.80 5.94
CA ALA A 173 15.59 2.95 6.94
C ALA A 173 14.63 1.86 7.44
N ILE A 174 15.10 0.62 7.48
CA ILE A 174 14.36 -0.50 8.09
C ILE A 174 15.29 -1.23 9.07
N ARG A 175 14.82 -1.40 10.30
CA ARG A 175 15.40 -2.31 11.28
C ARG A 175 14.37 -3.36 11.65
N ALA A 176 14.65 -4.64 11.29
CA ALA A 176 13.69 -5.71 11.53
C ALA A 176 14.37 -7.10 11.68
N ASP A 177 13.70 -8.06 12.31
CA ASP A 177 14.15 -9.44 12.27
C ASP A 177 13.88 -10.06 10.89
N SER A 178 12.73 -9.77 10.31
CA SER A 178 12.33 -10.31 9.01
C SER A 178 11.73 -9.24 8.09
N VAL A 179 12.22 -9.17 6.85
CA VAL A 179 11.66 -8.32 5.81
C VAL A 179 11.27 -9.17 4.61
N LYS A 180 10.02 -9.00 4.15
CA LYS A 180 9.50 -9.67 2.97
C LYS A 180 8.99 -8.66 1.96
N LEU A 181 9.50 -8.78 0.72
CA LEU A 181 9.12 -7.95 -0.42
C LEU A 181 8.39 -8.80 -1.46
N SER A 182 7.36 -8.24 -2.08
CA SER A 182 6.64 -8.92 -3.15
C SER A 182 6.19 -7.91 -4.21
N ILE A 183 6.58 -8.13 -5.45
CA ILE A 183 6.17 -7.32 -6.59
C ILE A 183 5.44 -8.22 -7.59
N ALA A 184 4.23 -7.83 -7.96
CA ALA A 184 3.45 -8.43 -9.04
C ALA A 184 3.08 -7.32 -10.03
N GLY A 185 3.87 -7.16 -11.10
CA GLY A 185 3.69 -6.09 -12.09
C GLY A 185 5.00 -5.43 -12.49
N SER A 186 4.99 -4.10 -12.57
CA SER A 186 6.12 -3.27 -12.99
C SER A 186 6.47 -2.18 -11.99
N GLY A 187 6.02 -2.31 -10.76
CA GLY A 187 6.34 -1.38 -9.68
C GLY A 187 7.69 -1.69 -9.05
N ASP A 188 8.23 -0.74 -8.30
CA ASP A 188 9.57 -0.80 -7.74
C ASP A 188 9.58 -0.69 -6.21
N VAL A 189 10.53 -1.39 -5.58
CA VAL A 189 10.78 -1.26 -4.13
C VAL A 189 12.22 -0.83 -3.91
N ARG A 190 12.39 0.28 -3.16
CA ARG A 190 13.71 0.79 -2.78
C ARG A 190 13.87 0.81 -1.27
N LEU A 191 14.93 0.15 -0.79
CA LEU A 191 15.33 0.15 0.61
C LEU A 191 16.74 0.73 0.73
N ASP A 192 16.86 1.96 1.24
CA ASP A 192 18.15 2.67 1.27
C ASP A 192 19.07 2.15 2.37
N ARG A 193 18.54 1.80 3.54
CA ARG A 193 19.30 1.26 4.67
C ARG A 193 18.48 0.20 5.39
N ILE A 194 18.87 -1.04 5.21
CA ILE A 194 18.25 -2.16 5.93
C ILE A 194 19.22 -2.74 6.97
N GLU A 195 18.70 -3.05 8.14
CA GLU A 195 19.34 -3.91 9.14
C GLU A 195 18.37 -5.05 9.46
N ALA A 196 18.63 -6.24 8.92
CA ALA A 196 17.71 -7.38 9.09
C ALA A 196 18.45 -8.69 9.35
N ARG A 197 17.82 -9.62 10.06
CA ARG A 197 18.30 -11.02 10.14
C ARG A 197 17.94 -11.80 8.88
N SER A 198 16.76 -11.54 8.34
CA SER A 198 16.26 -12.22 7.14
C SER A 198 15.58 -11.27 6.19
N LEU A 199 16.03 -11.28 4.95
CA LEU A 199 15.40 -10.57 3.85
C LEU A 199 14.94 -11.57 2.79
N SER A 200 13.73 -11.42 2.29
CA SER A 200 13.25 -12.20 1.15
C SER A 200 12.49 -11.31 0.19
N GLY A 201 12.69 -11.53 -1.10
CA GLY A 201 11.99 -10.79 -2.16
C GLY A 201 11.49 -11.71 -3.25
N SER A 202 10.35 -11.37 -3.83
CA SER A 202 9.84 -12.04 -5.02
C SER A 202 9.34 -11.03 -6.04
N ILE A 203 9.73 -11.20 -7.30
CA ILE A 203 9.28 -10.40 -8.43
C ILE A 203 8.56 -11.32 -9.42
N ALA A 204 7.33 -10.97 -9.75
CA ALA A 204 6.58 -11.58 -10.83
C ALA A 204 6.18 -10.48 -11.82
N GLY A 205 7.04 -10.22 -12.82
CA GLY A 205 6.85 -9.14 -13.79
C GLY A 205 8.14 -8.46 -14.22
N SER A 206 8.12 -7.14 -14.31
CA SER A 206 9.23 -6.32 -14.83
C SER A 206 9.66 -5.23 -13.83
N GLY A 207 9.17 -5.26 -12.61
CA GLY A 207 9.55 -4.31 -11.58
C GLY A 207 10.87 -4.67 -10.93
N ASP A 208 11.49 -3.73 -10.22
CA ASP A 208 12.81 -3.87 -9.65
C ASP A 208 12.82 -3.77 -8.12
N ILE A 209 13.76 -4.46 -7.49
CA ILE A 209 14.04 -4.32 -6.06
C ILE A 209 15.46 -3.78 -5.90
N THR A 210 15.59 -2.63 -5.25
CA THR A 210 16.89 -2.06 -4.86
C THR A 210 17.04 -2.13 -3.35
N VAL A 211 18.10 -2.77 -2.87
CA VAL A 211 18.35 -2.91 -1.43
C VAL A 211 19.79 -2.58 -1.09
N ASN A 212 19.95 -1.70 -0.09
CA ASN A 212 21.24 -1.34 0.49
C ASN A 212 21.21 -1.55 2.00
N GLY A 213 22.36 -1.84 2.62
CA GLY A 213 22.49 -2.02 4.07
C GLY A 213 23.04 -3.38 4.46
N ARG A 214 22.45 -4.04 5.45
CA ARG A 214 22.95 -5.32 5.98
C ARG A 214 21.83 -6.32 6.25
N ALA A 215 22.07 -7.58 5.89
CA ALA A 215 21.23 -8.71 6.28
C ALA A 215 22.09 -9.94 6.60
N ASP A 216 21.70 -10.79 7.58
CA ASP A 216 22.41 -12.03 7.86
C ASP A 216 22.17 -13.07 6.74
N LYS A 217 21.00 -13.04 6.14
CA LYS A 217 20.64 -13.85 4.96
C LYS A 217 19.64 -13.11 4.08
N ALA A 218 19.76 -13.29 2.77
CA ALA A 218 18.83 -12.76 1.79
C ALA A 218 18.55 -13.77 0.68
N SER A 219 17.29 -13.85 0.22
CA SER A 219 16.90 -14.67 -0.93
C SER A 219 15.91 -13.91 -1.81
N PHE A 220 16.16 -13.93 -3.11
CA PHE A 220 15.30 -13.31 -4.10
C PHE A 220 14.94 -14.30 -5.20
N ASP A 221 13.65 -14.35 -5.54
CA ASP A 221 13.12 -15.16 -6.63
C ASP A 221 12.50 -14.25 -7.69
N ILE A 222 12.96 -14.38 -8.95
CA ILE A 222 12.53 -13.53 -10.05
C ILE A 222 11.83 -14.38 -11.11
N ALA A 223 10.61 -14.03 -11.44
CA ALA A 223 9.84 -14.61 -12.54
C ALA A 223 9.43 -13.47 -13.49
N GLY A 224 10.22 -13.26 -14.55
CA GLY A 224 9.99 -12.18 -15.51
C GLY A 224 11.27 -11.46 -15.92
N SER A 225 11.14 -10.17 -16.26
CA SER A 225 12.25 -9.33 -16.75
C SER A 225 12.79 -8.35 -15.69
N GLY A 226 12.24 -8.37 -14.49
CA GLY A 226 12.67 -7.51 -13.40
C GLY A 226 14.06 -7.86 -12.89
N GLU A 227 14.63 -6.95 -12.10
CA GLU A 227 15.99 -7.06 -11.57
C GLU A 227 16.04 -6.84 -10.05
N VAL A 228 17.07 -7.38 -9.41
CA VAL A 228 17.38 -7.13 -8.00
C VAL A 228 18.76 -6.50 -7.91
N HIS A 229 18.81 -5.26 -7.45
CA HIS A 229 20.01 -4.48 -7.23
C HIS A 229 20.38 -4.54 -5.75
N CYS A 230 21.38 -5.35 -5.40
CA CYS A 230 21.85 -5.58 -4.04
C CYS A 230 23.36 -5.37 -3.87
N ASP A 231 23.99 -4.60 -4.75
CA ASP A 231 25.43 -4.30 -4.68
C ASP A 231 25.83 -3.54 -3.40
N GLY A 232 24.89 -2.78 -2.83
CA GLY A 232 25.06 -2.08 -1.55
C GLY A 232 24.62 -2.87 -0.32
N LEU A 233 24.30 -4.17 -0.47
CA LEU A 233 23.84 -5.04 0.61
C LEU A 233 25.00 -5.91 1.14
N ASP A 234 25.42 -5.69 2.39
CA ASP A 234 26.33 -6.58 3.11
C ASP A 234 25.54 -7.81 3.59
N CYS A 235 25.65 -8.92 2.86
CA CYS A 235 24.93 -10.15 3.16
C CYS A 235 25.79 -11.41 2.91
N PRO A 236 26.23 -12.12 3.97
CA PRO A 236 27.09 -13.31 3.80
C PRO A 236 26.37 -14.52 3.17
N LYS A 237 25.03 -14.52 3.18
CA LYS A 237 24.22 -15.61 2.61
C LYS A 237 23.17 -15.00 1.66
N LEU A 238 23.65 -14.58 0.49
CA LEU A 238 22.80 -14.02 -0.57
C LEU A 238 22.54 -15.08 -1.65
N GLU A 239 21.27 -15.29 -1.96
CA GLU A 239 20.81 -16.11 -3.08
C GLU A 239 19.88 -15.32 -3.97
N VAL A 240 20.15 -15.29 -5.28
CA VAL A 240 19.25 -14.72 -6.29
C VAL A 240 18.97 -15.80 -7.33
N ARG A 241 17.69 -16.10 -7.53
CA ARG A 241 17.19 -17.10 -8.49
C ARG A 241 16.35 -16.40 -9.57
N LYS A 242 16.60 -16.78 -10.82
CA LYS A 242 15.89 -16.25 -11.98
C LYS A 242 15.36 -17.37 -12.85
#